data_29e8309cd42601937fa5f30d5115dad6
#
_entry.id   29e8309cd42601937fa5f30d5115dad6
#
_cell.length_a   1.000
_cell.length_b   1.000
_cell.length_c   1.000
_cell.angle_alpha   90.00
_cell.angle_beta   90.00
_cell.angle_gamma   90.00
#
_symmetry.space_group_name_H-M   'P 1'
#
loop_
_entity.id
_entity.type
_entity.pdbx_description
1 polymer ?
#
loop_
_entity_poly.entity_id
_entity_poly.type
_entity_poly.pdbx_seq_one_letter_code
_entity_poly.pdbx_strand_id
1 'polypeptide(L)'
;QQVTAELDGEMKKEADTLQKALEGYAADLTAEDAAAAGMYTIHNGAVVGGQENWDAFAAGKTDEIIICQFSKNDGAMLDSVKRLAGGGYLVVTDVTRDGYEYTEKEDYTRNIYECMTMLDDFSLEEGGTAYTVCVLSNEKDMNADTFRTYWNEMTMDAHQVYPLFIL
;
A
#
# COMPACT_ATOMS: atom_id res chain seq x y z
N GLN A 1 -12.50 4.61 13.49
CA GLN A 1 -12.93 5.52 12.40
C GLN A 1 -11.71 5.88 11.58
N GLN A 2 -11.54 5.28 10.40
CA GLN A 2 -10.55 5.75 9.43
C GLN A 2 -11.10 7.06 8.85
N VAL A 3 -10.56 8.17 9.32
CA VAL A 3 -10.88 9.48 8.74
C VAL A 3 -10.03 9.62 7.48
N THR A 4 -10.66 9.65 6.32
CA THR A 4 -10.00 10.03 5.08
C THR A 4 -9.42 11.43 5.25
N ALA A 5 -8.13 11.62 4.97
CA ALA A 5 -7.52 12.94 5.02
C ALA A 5 -8.26 13.91 4.10
N GLU A 6 -8.61 15.09 4.59
CA GLU A 6 -9.14 16.13 3.73
C GLU A 6 -8.04 16.57 2.76
N LEU A 7 -8.20 16.21 1.50
CA LEU A 7 -7.28 16.57 0.43
C LEU A 7 -7.64 17.95 -0.13
N ASP A 8 -6.63 18.75 -0.44
CA ASP A 8 -6.85 20.01 -1.18
C ASP A 8 -7.34 19.76 -2.61
N GLY A 9 -7.74 20.84 -3.32
CA GLY A 9 -8.40 20.73 -4.61
C GLY A 9 -7.60 20.00 -5.69
N GLU A 10 -6.27 20.12 -5.73
CA GLU A 10 -5.42 19.40 -6.68
C GLU A 10 -5.19 17.94 -6.25
N MET A 11 -4.90 17.70 -4.99
CA MET A 11 -4.73 16.36 -4.45
C MET A 11 -6.02 15.56 -4.58
N LYS A 12 -7.17 16.21 -4.39
CA LYS A 12 -8.47 15.55 -4.60
C LYS A 12 -8.65 15.10 -6.05
N LYS A 13 -8.29 15.92 -7.02
CA LYS A 13 -8.36 15.56 -8.45
C LYS A 13 -7.42 14.39 -8.78
N GLU A 14 -6.21 14.42 -8.25
CA GLU A 14 -5.23 13.34 -8.40
C GLU A 14 -5.79 12.02 -7.80
N ALA A 15 -6.32 12.09 -6.59
CA ALA A 15 -6.93 10.94 -5.93
C ALA A 15 -8.16 10.42 -6.68
N ASP A 16 -9.02 11.30 -7.19
CA ASP A 16 -10.17 10.92 -8.03
C ASP A 16 -9.71 10.18 -9.30
N THR A 17 -8.63 10.64 -9.91
CA THR A 17 -8.03 9.98 -11.09
C THR A 17 -7.52 8.58 -10.76
N LEU A 18 -6.78 8.43 -9.67
CA LEU A 18 -6.29 7.13 -9.23
C LEU A 18 -7.44 6.18 -8.88
N GLN A 19 -8.44 6.65 -8.14
CA GLN A 19 -9.60 5.86 -7.77
C GLN A 19 -10.36 5.38 -9.01
N LYS A 20 -10.59 6.26 -9.96
CA LYS A 20 -11.30 5.92 -11.20
C LYS A 20 -10.57 4.85 -12.01
N ALA A 21 -9.24 4.87 -12.01
CA ALA A 21 -8.44 3.83 -12.63
C ALA A 21 -8.62 2.47 -11.91
N LEU A 22 -8.68 2.47 -10.58
CA LEU A 22 -8.93 1.25 -9.79
C LEU A 22 -10.33 0.68 -10.02
N GLU A 23 -11.33 1.54 -10.15
CA GLU A 23 -12.71 1.15 -10.45
C GLU A 23 -12.86 0.44 -11.81
N GLY A 24 -11.93 0.67 -12.72
CA GLY A 24 -11.91 0.05 -14.05
C GLY A 24 -11.50 -1.44 -14.07
N TYR A 25 -10.92 -1.95 -13.01
CA TYR A 25 -10.54 -3.36 -12.93
C TYR A 25 -11.73 -4.27 -12.55
N ALA A 26 -11.69 -5.51 -13.03
CA ALA A 26 -12.76 -6.47 -12.79
C ALA A 26 -12.98 -6.76 -11.29
N ALA A 27 -14.22 -7.01 -10.91
CA ALA A 27 -14.56 -7.36 -9.53
C ALA A 27 -13.93 -8.68 -9.07
N ASP A 28 -13.71 -9.59 -10.01
CA ASP A 28 -13.09 -10.92 -9.84
C ASP A 28 -11.61 -10.93 -10.28
N LEU A 29 -10.92 -9.80 -10.18
CA LEU A 29 -9.51 -9.67 -10.55
C LEU A 29 -8.66 -10.80 -9.92
N THR A 30 -7.93 -11.53 -10.75
CA THR A 30 -7.02 -12.60 -10.33
C THR A 30 -5.58 -12.09 -10.21
N ALA A 31 -4.73 -12.85 -9.52
CA ALA A 31 -3.30 -12.54 -9.44
C ALA A 31 -2.63 -12.56 -10.82
N GLU A 32 -3.07 -13.45 -11.71
CA GLU A 32 -2.58 -13.52 -13.08
C GLU A 32 -2.96 -12.25 -13.87
N ASP A 33 -4.20 -11.82 -13.77
CA ASP A 33 -4.68 -10.60 -14.42
C ASP A 33 -3.96 -9.34 -13.90
N ALA A 34 -3.76 -9.25 -12.59
CA ALA A 34 -3.03 -8.15 -11.97
C ALA A 34 -1.57 -8.09 -12.45
N ALA A 35 -0.88 -9.22 -12.48
CA ALA A 35 0.47 -9.32 -13.00
C ALA A 35 0.55 -8.95 -14.49
N ALA A 36 -0.39 -9.42 -15.30
CA ALA A 36 -0.49 -9.08 -16.72
C ALA A 36 -0.75 -7.60 -16.96
N ALA A 37 -1.46 -6.92 -16.04
CA ALA A 37 -1.67 -5.48 -16.06
C ALA A 37 -0.46 -4.66 -15.58
N GLY A 38 0.61 -5.32 -15.15
CA GLY A 38 1.84 -4.67 -14.68
C GLY A 38 1.82 -4.24 -13.21
N MET A 39 0.83 -4.69 -12.43
CA MET A 39 0.80 -4.42 -11.00
C MET A 39 1.90 -5.20 -10.27
N TYR A 40 2.46 -4.58 -9.23
CA TYR A 40 3.30 -5.29 -8.27
C TYR A 40 2.41 -6.24 -7.47
N THR A 41 2.40 -7.49 -7.85
CA THR A 41 1.42 -8.48 -7.40
C THR A 41 2.04 -9.40 -6.37
N ILE A 42 1.40 -9.46 -5.20
CA ILE A 42 1.85 -10.25 -4.05
C ILE A 42 0.74 -11.24 -3.68
N HIS A 43 1.10 -12.51 -3.58
CA HIS A 43 0.19 -13.57 -3.17
C HIS A 43 0.78 -14.33 -1.99
N ASN A 44 0.10 -14.30 -0.86
CA ASN A 44 0.56 -14.91 0.40
C ASN A 44 1.99 -14.51 0.79
N GLY A 45 2.32 -13.22 0.67
CA GLY A 45 3.63 -12.69 1.03
C GLY A 45 4.75 -12.95 0.00
N ALA A 46 4.44 -13.50 -1.17
CA ALA A 46 5.39 -13.73 -2.24
C ALA A 46 5.06 -12.91 -3.48
N VAL A 47 6.06 -12.31 -4.09
CA VAL A 47 5.91 -11.57 -5.34
C VAL A 47 5.67 -12.55 -6.49
N VAL A 48 4.58 -12.37 -7.20
CA VAL A 48 4.20 -13.22 -8.34
C VAL A 48 4.17 -12.46 -9.67
N GLY A 49 4.35 -11.15 -9.67
CA GLY A 49 4.44 -10.33 -10.89
C GLY A 49 4.72 -8.87 -10.62
N GLY A 50 5.11 -8.15 -11.66
CA GLY A 50 5.30 -6.70 -11.63
C GLY A 50 6.59 -6.20 -10.98
N GLN A 51 7.56 -7.06 -10.71
CA GLN A 51 8.83 -6.68 -10.07
C GLN A 51 9.54 -5.55 -10.82
N GLU A 52 9.56 -5.60 -12.14
CA GLU A 52 10.20 -4.57 -12.96
C GLU A 52 9.56 -3.19 -12.78
N ASN A 53 8.26 -3.14 -12.65
CA ASN A 53 7.51 -1.90 -12.43
C ASN A 53 7.76 -1.35 -11.02
N TRP A 54 7.84 -2.21 -10.02
CA TRP A 54 8.25 -1.80 -8.68
C TRP A 54 9.67 -1.24 -8.66
N ASP A 55 10.61 -1.91 -9.30
CA ASP A 55 12.00 -1.47 -9.38
C ASP A 55 12.11 -0.10 -10.08
N ALA A 56 11.35 0.11 -11.14
CA ALA A 56 11.28 1.40 -11.83
C ALA A 56 10.70 2.51 -10.94
N PHE A 57 9.65 2.21 -10.21
CA PHE A 57 9.05 3.15 -9.25
C PHE A 57 10.01 3.46 -8.10
N ALA A 58 10.60 2.45 -7.47
CA ALA A 58 11.55 2.62 -6.38
C ALA A 58 12.81 3.42 -6.81
N ALA A 59 13.25 3.25 -8.04
CA ALA A 59 14.37 4.00 -8.62
C ALA A 59 14.01 5.42 -9.08
N GLY A 60 12.76 5.85 -8.94
CA GLY A 60 12.29 7.16 -9.37
C GLY A 60 12.11 7.33 -10.87
N LYS A 61 12.11 6.22 -11.64
CA LYS A 61 11.90 6.25 -13.08
C LYS A 61 10.45 6.43 -13.48
N THR A 62 9.53 6.00 -12.62
CA THR A 62 8.09 6.19 -12.76
C THR A 62 7.53 6.79 -11.49
N ASP A 63 6.42 7.52 -11.61
CA ASP A 63 5.79 8.21 -10.49
C ASP A 63 4.58 7.47 -9.92
N GLU A 64 4.13 6.43 -10.58
CA GLU A 64 2.94 5.66 -10.20
C GLU A 64 3.22 4.16 -10.17
N ILE A 65 2.61 3.47 -9.21
CA ILE A 65 2.60 2.01 -9.12
C ILE A 65 1.28 1.56 -8.50
N ILE A 66 0.74 0.45 -8.96
CA ILE A 66 -0.35 -0.25 -8.28
C ILE A 66 0.22 -1.49 -7.64
N ILE A 67 -0.04 -1.64 -6.35
CA ILE A 67 0.30 -2.83 -5.58
C ILE A 67 -0.97 -3.63 -5.36
N CYS A 68 -0.96 -4.88 -5.77
CA CYS A 68 -2.08 -5.79 -5.65
C CYS A 68 -1.71 -6.94 -4.74
N GLN A 69 -2.45 -7.11 -3.66
CA GLN A 69 -2.20 -8.15 -2.67
C GLN A 69 -3.40 -9.09 -2.56
N PHE A 70 -3.09 -10.38 -2.52
CA PHE A 70 -4.06 -11.44 -2.27
C PHE A 70 -3.70 -12.17 -0.99
N SER A 71 -4.65 -12.33 -0.09
CA SER A 71 -4.54 -13.18 1.08
C SER A 71 -5.18 -14.56 0.83
N LYS A 72 -5.04 -15.48 1.80
CA LYS A 72 -5.38 -16.90 1.65
C LYS A 72 -6.80 -17.22 1.15
N ASN A 73 -7.77 -16.34 1.38
CA ASN A 73 -9.18 -16.68 1.16
C ASN A 73 -9.89 -15.71 0.22
N ASP A 74 -9.18 -14.73 -0.43
CA ASP A 74 -9.92 -13.57 -0.77
C ASP A 74 -9.46 -12.81 -1.97
N GLY A 75 -10.30 -11.89 -2.39
CA GLY A 75 -10.08 -11.00 -3.48
C GLY A 75 -8.92 -10.04 -3.27
N ALA A 76 -8.66 -9.27 -4.30
CA ALA A 76 -7.55 -8.34 -4.34
C ALA A 76 -7.78 -7.12 -3.43
N MET A 77 -6.74 -6.71 -2.72
CA MET A 77 -6.59 -5.36 -2.18
C MET A 77 -5.64 -4.58 -3.08
N LEU A 78 -6.06 -3.42 -3.55
CA LEU A 78 -5.28 -2.58 -4.43
C LEU A 78 -4.84 -1.29 -3.73
N ASP A 79 -3.56 -0.99 -3.80
CA ASP A 79 -3.01 0.32 -3.43
C ASP A 79 -2.45 1.01 -4.66
N SER A 80 -3.05 2.12 -5.07
CA SER A 80 -2.48 2.99 -6.09
C SER A 80 -1.63 4.06 -5.42
N VAL A 81 -0.35 4.05 -5.71
CA VAL A 81 0.64 4.96 -5.09
C VAL A 81 1.18 5.90 -6.15
N LYS A 82 1.10 7.20 -5.88
CA LYS A 82 1.66 8.25 -6.73
C LYS A 82 2.69 9.07 -5.97
N ARG A 83 3.90 9.17 -6.53
CA ARG A 83 4.91 10.11 -6.04
C ARG A 83 4.52 11.52 -6.43
N LEU A 84 4.45 12.41 -5.44
CA LEU A 84 4.05 13.81 -5.64
C LEU A 84 5.23 14.67 -6.06
N ALA A 85 4.99 15.64 -6.97
CA ALA A 85 6.02 16.54 -7.47
C ALA A 85 6.66 17.40 -6.38
N GLY A 86 5.90 17.76 -5.35
CA GLY A 86 6.37 18.51 -4.17
C GLY A 86 7.00 17.66 -3.07
N GLY A 87 7.12 16.36 -3.28
CA GLY A 87 7.54 15.36 -2.30
C GLY A 87 6.38 14.64 -1.65
N GLY A 88 6.66 13.42 -1.17
CA GLY A 88 5.66 12.56 -0.57
C GLY A 88 4.91 11.68 -1.55
N TYR A 89 3.93 10.95 -1.03
CA TYR A 89 3.18 9.91 -1.73
C TYR A 89 1.69 10.03 -1.45
N LEU A 90 0.90 10.04 -2.51
CA LEU A 90 -0.56 9.90 -2.43
C LEU A 90 -0.91 8.41 -2.62
N VAL A 91 -1.72 7.88 -1.71
CA VAL A 91 -2.17 6.49 -1.77
C VAL A 91 -3.69 6.44 -1.79
N VAL A 92 -4.23 5.74 -2.77
CA VAL A 92 -5.64 5.37 -2.84
C VAL A 92 -5.74 3.86 -2.68
N THR A 93 -6.39 3.43 -1.63
CA THR A 93 -6.59 2.01 -1.30
C THR A 93 -8.00 1.58 -1.66
N ASP A 94 -8.10 0.51 -2.41
CA ASP A 94 -9.35 -0.13 -2.83
C ASP A 94 -9.47 -1.50 -2.14
N VAL A 95 -10.44 -1.61 -1.25
CA VAL A 95 -10.77 -2.86 -0.54
C VAL A 95 -12.13 -3.43 -0.97
N THR A 96 -12.66 -3.01 -2.10
CA THR A 96 -13.98 -3.45 -2.59
C THR A 96 -14.03 -4.94 -2.93
N ARG A 97 -12.88 -5.53 -3.28
CA ARG A 97 -12.73 -6.96 -3.66
C ARG A 97 -12.28 -7.83 -2.51
N ASP A 98 -11.88 -7.22 -1.40
CA ASP A 98 -11.48 -7.95 -0.20
C ASP A 98 -12.73 -8.59 0.44
N GLY A 99 -12.70 -9.90 0.64
CA GLY A 99 -13.82 -10.68 1.18
C GLY A 99 -14.05 -10.48 2.68
N TYR A 100 -13.28 -9.64 3.35
CA TYR A 100 -13.49 -9.34 4.77
C TYR A 100 -14.72 -8.46 4.98
N GLU A 101 -15.65 -8.94 5.80
CA GLU A 101 -16.76 -8.13 6.29
C GLU A 101 -16.28 -7.23 7.43
N TYR A 102 -15.89 -6.01 7.08
CA TYR A 102 -15.66 -4.97 8.08
C TYR A 102 -17.00 -4.32 8.44
N THR A 103 -17.24 -4.11 9.72
CA THR A 103 -18.48 -3.48 10.20
C THR A 103 -18.58 -1.99 9.85
N GLU A 104 -17.47 -1.35 9.50
CA GLU A 104 -17.39 0.06 9.07
C GLU A 104 -16.38 0.17 7.92
N LYS A 105 -16.75 -0.31 6.73
CA LYS A 105 -15.89 -0.33 5.56
C LYS A 105 -16.12 0.89 4.70
N GLU A 106 -15.10 1.69 4.51
CA GLU A 106 -15.01 2.56 3.34
C GLU A 106 -14.39 1.76 2.18
N ASP A 107 -15.05 1.74 1.05
CA ASP A 107 -14.60 1.00 -0.14
C ASP A 107 -13.26 1.51 -0.67
N TYR A 108 -13.02 2.82 -0.49
CA TYR A 108 -11.79 3.50 -0.86
C TYR A 108 -11.32 4.41 0.27
N THR A 109 -10.00 4.39 0.53
CA THR A 109 -9.35 5.34 1.44
C THR A 109 -8.29 6.13 0.68
N ARG A 110 -8.02 7.36 1.14
CA ARG A 110 -7.06 8.28 0.54
C ARG A 110 -6.18 8.87 1.60
N ASN A 111 -4.87 8.71 1.47
CA ASN A 111 -3.89 9.22 2.42
C ASN A 111 -2.68 9.80 1.71
N ILE A 112 -2.00 10.74 2.38
CA ILE A 112 -0.72 11.29 1.95
C ILE A 112 0.31 10.98 3.02
N TYR A 113 1.48 10.49 2.58
CA TYR A 113 2.63 10.20 3.44
C TYR A 113 3.85 10.96 2.95
N GLU A 114 4.69 11.42 3.88
CA GLU A 114 5.92 12.14 3.52
C GLU A 114 7.04 11.22 3.07
N CYS A 115 7.09 10.00 3.62
CA CYS A 115 8.24 9.11 3.48
C CYS A 115 7.82 7.69 3.10
N MET A 116 8.70 7.02 2.35
CA MET A 116 8.66 5.59 2.09
C MET A 116 9.97 4.96 2.54
N THR A 117 9.90 3.94 3.37
CA THR A 117 11.07 3.26 3.93
C THR A 117 10.99 1.77 3.69
N MET A 118 12.05 1.19 3.13
CA MET A 118 12.22 -0.27 3.04
C MET A 118 12.94 -0.76 4.29
N LEU A 119 12.30 -1.67 5.01
CA LEU A 119 12.89 -2.38 6.14
C LEU A 119 13.21 -3.80 5.70
N ASP A 120 14.50 -4.07 5.54
CA ASP A 120 15.00 -5.41 5.28
C ASP A 120 15.25 -6.12 6.62
N ASP A 121 15.08 -7.43 6.65
CA ASP A 121 15.29 -8.25 7.85
C ASP A 121 14.47 -7.82 9.09
N PHE A 122 13.27 -7.26 8.86
CA PHE A 122 12.35 -6.93 9.95
C PHE A 122 11.79 -8.21 10.58
N SER A 123 11.81 -8.29 11.90
CA SER A 123 11.10 -9.34 12.63
C SER A 123 10.28 -8.76 13.77
N LEU A 124 9.12 -9.38 14.04
CA LEU A 124 8.23 -9.00 15.13
C LEU A 124 8.80 -9.36 16.50
N GLU A 125 9.58 -10.43 16.54
CA GLU A 125 10.23 -10.96 17.75
C GLU A 125 11.72 -11.16 17.50
N GLU A 126 12.53 -10.98 18.53
CA GLU A 126 13.96 -11.26 18.45
C GLU A 126 14.20 -12.72 18.07
N GLY A 127 14.92 -12.95 16.98
CA GLY A 127 15.18 -14.28 16.44
C GLY A 127 14.00 -14.91 15.69
N GLY A 128 12.92 -14.17 15.46
CA GLY A 128 11.76 -14.60 14.67
C GLY A 128 12.01 -14.59 13.17
N THR A 129 10.96 -14.88 12.41
CA THR A 129 10.99 -14.83 10.94
C THR A 129 11.29 -13.41 10.46
N ALA A 130 12.24 -13.27 9.54
CA ALA A 130 12.59 -12.01 8.92
C ALA A 130 11.65 -11.72 7.73
N TYR A 131 11.21 -10.48 7.64
CA TYR A 131 10.36 -9.96 6.57
C TYR A 131 10.98 -8.73 5.92
N THR A 132 10.68 -8.51 4.66
CA THR A 132 10.89 -7.22 4.01
C THR A 132 9.59 -6.43 4.09
N VAL A 133 9.65 -5.22 4.64
CA VAL A 133 8.46 -4.37 4.82
C VAL A 133 8.69 -3.03 4.13
N CYS A 134 7.73 -2.62 3.31
CA CYS A 134 7.68 -1.26 2.80
C CYS A 134 6.73 -0.44 3.66
N VAL A 135 7.24 0.59 4.31
CA VAL A 135 6.49 1.44 5.23
C VAL A 135 6.34 2.84 4.67
N LEU A 136 5.11 3.29 4.56
CA LEU A 136 4.77 4.69 4.31
C LEU A 136 4.53 5.38 5.64
N SER A 137 5.12 6.55 5.86
CA SER A 137 4.98 7.26 7.12
C SER A 137 5.17 8.77 6.98
N ASN A 138 4.69 9.49 7.99
CA ASN A 138 5.00 10.90 8.18
C ASN A 138 6.23 11.11 9.11
N GLU A 139 6.84 10.02 9.56
CA GLU A 139 8.09 10.04 10.30
C GLU A 139 9.29 9.88 9.36
N LYS A 140 10.22 10.83 9.40
CA LYS A 140 11.41 10.83 8.54
C LYS A 140 12.43 9.74 8.90
N ASP A 141 12.45 9.33 10.16
CA ASP A 141 13.45 8.42 10.70
C ASP A 141 12.85 7.03 11.03
N MET A 142 11.91 6.57 10.20
CA MET A 142 11.32 5.25 10.35
C MET A 142 12.40 4.16 10.28
N ASN A 143 12.39 3.28 11.27
CA ASN A 143 13.30 2.15 11.35
C ASN A 143 12.58 0.91 11.91
N ALA A 144 13.27 -0.22 11.94
CA ALA A 144 12.69 -1.48 12.39
C ALA A 144 12.16 -1.42 13.83
N ASP A 145 12.89 -0.76 14.74
CA ASP A 145 12.47 -0.68 16.15
C ASP A 145 11.23 0.22 16.32
N THR A 146 11.20 1.34 15.63
CA THR A 146 10.06 2.26 15.63
C THR A 146 8.82 1.56 15.04
N PHE A 147 8.97 0.88 13.91
CA PHE A 147 7.87 0.15 13.28
C PHE A 147 7.37 -1.01 14.14
N ARG A 148 8.28 -1.74 14.79
CA ARG A 148 7.92 -2.82 15.72
C ARG A 148 7.13 -2.30 16.91
N THR A 149 7.49 -1.13 17.43
CA THR A 149 6.75 -0.47 18.51
C THR A 149 5.32 -0.17 18.10
N TYR A 150 5.11 0.46 16.92
CA TYR A 150 3.77 0.69 16.39
C TYR A 150 2.97 -0.60 16.24
N TRP A 151 3.60 -1.64 15.75
CA TRP A 151 2.95 -2.93 15.53
C TRP A 151 2.53 -3.58 16.85
N ASN A 152 3.44 -3.67 17.81
CA ASN A 152 3.21 -4.36 19.08
C ASN A 152 2.24 -3.61 19.99
N GLU A 153 2.26 -2.31 19.99
CA GLU A 153 1.38 -1.48 20.80
C GLU A 153 0.00 -1.26 20.16
N MET A 154 -0.21 -1.78 18.96
CA MET A 154 -1.41 -1.55 18.15
C MET A 154 -1.77 -0.05 18.03
N THR A 155 -0.76 0.80 18.03
CA THR A 155 -0.87 2.26 17.93
C THR A 155 -0.76 2.76 16.49
N MET A 156 -0.70 1.85 15.51
CA MET A 156 -0.65 2.21 14.11
C MET A 156 -1.90 2.97 13.70
N ASP A 157 -1.72 4.25 13.50
CA ASP A 157 -2.69 5.09 12.81
C ASP A 157 -2.34 5.07 11.33
N ALA A 158 -3.21 4.55 10.49
CA ALA A 158 -3.00 4.45 9.05
C ALA A 158 -2.77 5.81 8.36
N HIS A 159 -3.11 6.92 9.00
CA HIS A 159 -2.77 8.26 8.52
C HIS A 159 -1.33 8.65 8.77
N GLN A 160 -0.64 7.98 9.68
CA GLN A 160 0.73 8.28 10.08
C GLN A 160 1.72 7.22 9.65
N VAL A 161 1.34 5.96 9.76
CA VAL A 161 2.19 4.80 9.45
C VAL A 161 1.34 3.73 8.76
N TYR A 162 1.75 3.34 7.57
CA TYR A 162 1.05 2.34 6.77
C TYR A 162 2.04 1.33 6.18
N PRO A 163 1.93 0.05 6.54
CA PRO A 163 2.69 -0.99 5.88
C PRO A 163 2.08 -1.24 4.50
N LEU A 164 2.76 -0.75 3.45
CA LEU A 164 2.29 -0.88 2.08
C LEU A 164 2.29 -2.34 1.63
N PHE A 165 3.34 -3.07 1.98
CA PHE A 165 3.40 -4.53 1.83
C PHE A 165 4.44 -5.16 2.76
N ILE A 166 4.26 -6.44 3.01
CA ILE A 166 5.15 -7.29 3.80
C ILE A 166 5.44 -8.57 2.99
N LEU A 167 6.71 -8.86 2.79
CA LEU A 167 7.20 -10.03 2.03
C LEU A 167 7.91 -11.03 2.93
#